data_cea5610e29f876d8343cedfab4070eb3
#
_entry.id   cea5610e29f876d8343cedfab4070eb3
#
_cell.length_a   1.000
_cell.length_b   1.000
_cell.length_c   1.000
_cell.angle_alpha   90.00
_cell.angle_beta   90.00
_cell.angle_gamma   90.00
#
_symmetry.space_group_name_H-M   'P 1'
#
loop_
_entity.id
_entity.type
_entity.pdbx_description
1 polymer ?
#
loop_
_entity_poly.entity_id
_entity_poly.type
_entity_poly.pdbx_seq_one_letter_code
_entity_poly.pdbx_strand_id
1 'polypeptide(L)'
;AADGGISGPADMSVALALGADTLMMGNFFARYTESAGNLMRNAAGEIVKEYWMEGSAKASNHRRYSQLKNLFFEEGITGFVPHLGSIFEKLPVVLQILRSTIATAGCRSIDELHTQAVLEKQSPTALRDSDIHDMVPANIDQQIL
;
A
#
# COMPACT_ATOMS: atom_id res chain seq x y z
N ALA A 1 -1.43 -16.48 1.30
CA ALA A 1 -1.54 -15.04 1.58
C ALA A 1 -0.15 -14.41 1.61
N ALA A 2 -0.02 -13.16 1.15
CA ALA A 2 1.17 -12.33 1.34
C ALA A 2 0.88 -11.28 2.41
N ASP A 3 1.80 -11.13 3.37
CA ASP A 3 1.66 -10.22 4.50
C ASP A 3 2.86 -9.26 4.60
N GLY A 4 2.57 -7.98 4.64
CA GLY A 4 3.53 -6.91 4.84
C GLY A 4 4.20 -6.38 3.56
N GLY A 5 4.65 -5.13 3.63
CA GLY A 5 5.39 -4.47 2.55
C GLY A 5 4.56 -4.04 1.32
N ILE A 6 3.28 -4.39 1.25
CA ILE A 6 2.41 -4.09 0.12
C ILE A 6 1.81 -2.69 0.29
N SER A 7 2.26 -1.75 -0.53
CA SER A 7 1.91 -0.33 -0.40
C SER A 7 1.05 0.21 -1.54
N GLY A 8 0.99 -0.50 -2.67
CA GLY A 8 0.25 -0.07 -3.84
C GLY A 8 0.01 -1.17 -4.88
N PRO A 9 -0.64 -0.85 -6.01
CA PRO A 9 -1.02 -1.83 -7.03
C PRO A 9 0.13 -2.64 -7.62
N ALA A 10 1.32 -2.05 -7.74
CA ALA A 10 2.51 -2.75 -8.25
C ALA A 10 2.91 -3.90 -7.32
N ASP A 11 3.03 -3.62 -6.02
CA ASP A 11 3.36 -4.66 -5.03
C ASP A 11 2.26 -5.74 -4.96
N MET A 12 0.99 -5.32 -5.07
CA MET A 12 -0.16 -6.22 -5.12
C MET A 12 -0.04 -7.18 -6.30
N SER A 13 0.27 -6.66 -7.49
CA SER A 13 0.39 -7.44 -8.72
C SER A 13 1.53 -8.47 -8.62
N VAL A 14 2.67 -8.07 -8.08
CA VAL A 14 3.83 -8.96 -7.88
C VAL A 14 3.48 -10.07 -6.86
N ALA A 15 2.86 -9.71 -5.74
CA ALA A 15 2.49 -10.68 -4.72
C ALA A 15 1.48 -11.71 -5.25
N LEU A 16 0.48 -11.27 -6.03
CA LEU A 16 -0.47 -12.15 -6.70
C LEU A 16 0.24 -13.05 -7.73
N ALA A 17 1.12 -12.50 -8.57
CA ALA A 17 1.87 -13.29 -9.56
C ALA A 17 2.79 -14.35 -8.91
N LEU A 18 3.26 -14.09 -7.68
CA LEU A 18 4.02 -15.06 -6.88
C LEU A 18 3.16 -16.12 -6.19
N GLY A 19 1.85 -16.16 -6.43
CA GLY A 19 0.95 -17.19 -5.94
C GLY A 19 0.19 -16.83 -4.66
N ALA A 20 0.11 -15.56 -4.30
CA ALA A 20 -0.75 -15.14 -3.19
C ALA A 20 -2.22 -15.05 -3.65
N ASP A 21 -3.14 -15.68 -2.93
CA ASP A 21 -4.59 -15.55 -3.14
C ASP A 21 -5.16 -14.35 -2.40
N THR A 22 -4.52 -13.93 -1.32
CA THR A 22 -4.93 -12.82 -0.46
C THR A 22 -3.75 -11.97 -0.03
N LEU A 23 -4.02 -10.68 0.20
CA LEU A 23 -3.00 -9.69 0.55
C LEU A 23 -3.35 -9.03 1.89
N MET A 24 -2.41 -9.05 2.84
CA MET A 24 -2.53 -8.34 4.11
C MET A 24 -1.81 -7.00 4.03
N MET A 25 -2.55 -5.90 4.19
CA MET A 25 -2.07 -4.55 3.87
C MET A 25 -2.43 -3.53 4.94
N GLY A 26 -1.77 -3.58 6.10
CA GLY A 26 -2.06 -2.68 7.22
C GLY A 26 -1.86 -1.20 6.85
N ASN A 27 -0.68 -0.82 6.38
CA ASN A 27 -0.34 0.56 6.02
C ASN A 27 -1.22 1.09 4.88
N PHE A 28 -1.51 0.28 3.87
CA PHE A 28 -2.36 0.68 2.74
C PHE A 28 -3.74 1.14 3.23
N PHE A 29 -4.42 0.33 4.04
CA PHE A 29 -5.75 0.66 4.54
C PHE A 29 -5.74 1.75 5.60
N ALA A 30 -4.67 1.87 6.39
CA ALA A 30 -4.54 2.88 7.44
C ALA A 30 -4.63 4.32 6.91
N ARG A 31 -4.31 4.56 5.64
CA ARG A 31 -4.29 5.88 5.00
C ARG A 31 -5.67 6.47 4.73
N TYR A 32 -6.74 5.70 4.85
CA TYR A 32 -8.08 6.12 4.42
C TYR A 32 -8.95 6.58 5.57
N THR A 33 -9.91 7.45 5.27
CA THR A 33 -10.83 8.05 6.25
C THR A 33 -11.52 7.00 7.12
N GLU A 34 -11.94 5.91 6.52
CA GLU A 34 -12.76 4.85 7.14
C GLU A 34 -11.95 3.93 8.07
N SER A 35 -10.62 3.95 8.01
CA SER A 35 -9.81 3.17 8.93
C SER A 35 -9.75 3.82 10.31
N ALA A 36 -9.42 3.05 11.34
CA ALA A 36 -9.17 3.57 12.69
C ALA A 36 -7.98 4.56 12.70
N GLY A 37 -7.88 5.36 13.77
CA GLY A 37 -6.85 6.37 13.96
C GLY A 37 -7.34 7.80 13.71
N ASN A 38 -6.78 8.74 14.46
CA ASN A 38 -7.16 10.14 14.41
C ASN A 38 -6.53 10.86 13.21
N LEU A 39 -7.29 11.77 12.61
CA LEU A 39 -6.76 12.73 11.64
C LEU A 39 -6.06 13.87 12.38
N MET A 40 -4.86 14.22 11.92
CA MET A 40 -4.05 15.28 12.49
C MET A 40 -3.40 16.11 11.38
N ARG A 41 -2.90 17.30 11.72
CA ARG A 41 -2.02 18.07 10.84
C ARG A 41 -0.57 17.94 11.32
N ASN A 42 0.33 17.64 10.40
CA ASN A 42 1.76 17.68 10.69
C ASN A 42 2.30 19.12 10.69
N ALA A 43 3.58 19.29 10.99
CA ALA A 43 4.23 20.60 11.01
C ALA A 43 4.26 21.30 9.63
N ALA A 44 4.16 20.54 8.54
CA ALA A 44 4.05 21.08 7.18
C ALA A 44 2.61 21.45 6.78
N GLY A 45 1.62 21.24 7.67
CA GLY A 45 0.20 21.51 7.43
C GLY A 45 -0.54 20.40 6.70
N GLU A 46 0.11 19.29 6.38
CA GLU A 46 -0.49 18.15 5.69
C GLU A 46 -1.38 17.33 6.62
N ILE A 47 -2.47 16.79 6.10
CA ILE A 47 -3.35 15.89 6.85
C ILE A 47 -2.71 14.51 6.87
N VAL A 48 -2.49 14.02 8.08
CA VAL A 48 -1.95 12.70 8.37
C VAL A 48 -2.89 11.94 9.28
N LYS A 49 -2.76 10.61 9.27
CA LYS A 49 -3.55 9.71 10.09
C LYS A 49 -2.66 8.96 11.06
N GLU A 50 -3.07 8.89 12.31
CA GLU A 50 -2.39 8.09 13.33
C GLU A 50 -2.48 6.61 12.97
N TYR A 51 -1.34 5.91 13.00
CA TYR A 51 -1.25 4.49 12.69
C TYR A 51 -0.40 3.76 13.73
N TRP A 52 -0.94 2.67 14.26
CA TRP A 52 -0.25 1.82 15.22
C TRP A 52 -0.08 0.43 14.61
N MET A 53 1.16 0.01 14.45
CA MET A 53 1.43 -1.37 14.08
C MET A 53 1.00 -2.30 15.24
N GLU A 54 0.61 -3.53 14.90
CA GLU A 54 0.07 -4.49 15.86
C GLU A 54 0.97 -4.76 17.05
N GLY A 55 2.29 -4.85 16.83
CA GLY A 55 3.30 -5.06 17.86
C GLY A 55 3.71 -3.82 18.64
N SER A 56 3.08 -2.65 18.42
CA SER A 56 3.42 -1.43 19.15
C SER A 56 2.89 -1.47 20.58
N ALA A 57 3.61 -0.81 21.51
CA ALA A 57 3.18 -0.68 22.91
C ALA A 57 1.76 -0.08 23.02
N LYS A 58 1.42 0.88 22.14
CA LYS A 58 0.10 1.51 22.11
C LYS A 58 -1.00 0.54 21.68
N ALA A 59 -0.78 -0.26 20.65
CA ALA A 59 -1.72 -1.29 20.21
C ALA A 59 -1.89 -2.38 21.27
N SER A 60 -0.80 -2.80 21.91
CA SER A 60 -0.82 -3.79 22.98
C SER A 60 -1.65 -3.36 24.19
N ASN A 61 -1.53 -2.09 24.61
CA ASN A 61 -2.29 -1.56 25.73
C ASN A 61 -3.80 -1.44 25.47
N HIS A 62 -4.23 -1.41 24.20
CA HIS A 62 -5.63 -1.29 23.79
C HIS A 62 -6.27 -2.62 23.43
N ARG A 63 -5.55 -3.72 23.48
CA ARG A 63 -6.01 -5.02 22.99
C ARG A 63 -6.45 -6.00 24.07
N ARG A 64 -7.08 -7.08 23.55
CA ARG A 64 -7.53 -8.28 24.25
C ARG A 64 -6.44 -8.93 25.11
N TYR A 65 -5.16 -8.63 24.86
CA TYR A 65 -4.00 -9.13 25.57
C TYR A 65 -3.39 -8.14 26.58
N SER A 66 -4.05 -7.04 26.87
CA SER A 66 -3.60 -6.03 27.86
C SER A 66 -3.42 -6.60 29.28
N GLN A 67 -3.94 -7.82 29.55
CA GLN A 67 -3.73 -8.55 30.81
C GLN A 67 -2.37 -9.22 30.91
N LEU A 68 -1.64 -9.39 29.83
CA LEU A 68 -0.27 -9.89 29.84
C LEU A 68 0.68 -8.70 30.08
N LYS A 69 0.96 -8.42 31.34
CA LYS A 69 1.73 -7.25 31.82
C LYS A 69 3.19 -7.19 31.37
N ASN A 70 3.71 -8.15 30.63
CA ASN A 70 5.10 -8.18 30.18
C ASN A 70 5.17 -8.47 28.68
N LEU A 71 5.11 -7.42 27.86
CA LEU A 71 5.65 -7.51 26.51
C LEU A 71 7.17 -7.52 26.61
N PHE A 72 7.77 -8.66 26.31
CA PHE A 72 9.22 -8.82 26.28
C PHE A 72 9.87 -8.10 25.10
N PHE A 73 9.08 -7.74 24.05
CA PHE A 73 9.55 -7.04 22.86
C PHE A 73 8.47 -6.09 22.34
N GLU A 74 8.87 -4.89 21.95
CA GLU A 74 8.11 -3.96 21.16
C GLU A 74 8.54 -4.11 19.70
N GLU A 75 7.73 -4.81 18.88
CA GLU A 75 8.04 -5.06 17.46
C GLU A 75 7.37 -4.07 16.52
N GLY A 76 6.54 -3.18 17.04
CA GLY A 76 5.73 -2.28 16.23
C GLY A 76 6.00 -0.81 16.49
N ILE A 77 5.84 0.00 15.47
CA ILE A 77 6.01 1.46 15.51
C ILE A 77 4.64 2.13 15.64
N THR A 78 4.55 3.15 16.48
CA THR A 78 3.47 4.13 16.46
C THR A 78 3.92 5.33 15.65
N GLY A 79 3.15 5.71 14.65
CA GLY A 79 3.51 6.83 13.80
C GLY A 79 2.32 7.40 13.04
N PHE A 80 2.61 8.08 11.95
CA PHE A 80 1.60 8.70 11.10
C PHE A 80 1.77 8.23 9.66
N VAL A 81 0.65 8.09 8.95
CA VAL A 81 0.61 7.82 7.52
C VAL A 81 -0.07 8.99 6.80
N PRO A 82 0.28 9.28 5.54
CA PRO A 82 -0.43 10.27 4.74
C PRO A 82 -1.92 9.91 4.64
N HIS A 83 -2.81 10.89 4.78
CA HIS A 83 -4.24 10.70 4.55
C HIS A 83 -4.56 10.82 3.06
N LEU A 84 -5.22 9.81 2.50
CA LEU A 84 -5.52 9.72 1.07
C LEU A 84 -7.02 9.88 0.72
N GLY A 85 -7.83 10.34 1.68
CA GLY A 85 -9.27 10.50 1.48
C GLY A 85 -10.07 9.22 1.72
N SER A 86 -11.20 9.06 1.04
CA SER A 86 -12.07 7.91 1.20
C SER A 86 -11.58 6.68 0.43
N ILE A 87 -11.62 5.50 1.07
CA ILE A 87 -11.33 4.22 0.42
C ILE A 87 -12.33 3.90 -0.70
N PHE A 88 -13.59 4.33 -0.55
CA PHE A 88 -14.64 4.09 -1.54
C PHE A 88 -14.38 4.80 -2.87
N GLU A 89 -13.64 5.90 -2.85
CA GLU A 89 -13.21 6.60 -4.05
C GLU A 89 -11.93 5.99 -4.66
N LYS A 90 -11.01 5.53 -3.82
CA LYS A 90 -9.69 5.07 -4.26
C LYS A 90 -9.64 3.59 -4.62
N LEU A 91 -10.36 2.74 -3.89
CA LEU A 91 -10.34 1.30 -4.13
C LEU A 91 -10.77 0.89 -5.56
N PRO A 92 -11.84 1.47 -6.15
CA PRO A 92 -12.19 1.17 -7.53
C PRO A 92 -11.06 1.43 -8.53
N VAL A 93 -10.31 2.51 -8.33
CA VAL A 93 -9.15 2.85 -9.17
C VAL A 93 -8.04 1.81 -9.00
N VAL A 94 -7.71 1.44 -7.77
CA VAL A 94 -6.71 0.40 -7.47
C VAL A 94 -7.08 -0.93 -8.12
N LEU A 95 -8.35 -1.35 -7.99
CA LEU A 95 -8.84 -2.57 -8.61
C LEU A 95 -8.79 -2.51 -10.13
N GLN A 96 -9.05 -1.34 -10.73
CA GLN A 96 -8.94 -1.16 -12.17
C GLN A 96 -7.48 -1.28 -12.64
N ILE A 97 -6.53 -0.72 -11.90
CA ILE A 97 -5.10 -0.86 -12.20
C ILE A 97 -4.69 -2.34 -12.13
N LEU A 98 -5.11 -3.07 -11.09
CA LEU A 98 -4.83 -4.51 -10.96
C LEU A 98 -5.39 -5.32 -12.12
N ARG A 99 -6.67 -5.08 -12.50
CA ARG A 99 -7.29 -5.74 -13.65
C ARG A 99 -6.54 -5.45 -14.95
N SER A 100 -6.12 -4.21 -15.14
CA SER A 100 -5.33 -3.81 -16.31
C SER A 100 -3.98 -4.53 -16.33
N THR A 101 -3.30 -4.63 -15.19
CA THR A 101 -2.01 -5.35 -15.08
C THR A 101 -2.17 -6.83 -15.39
N ILE A 102 -3.19 -7.50 -14.84
CA ILE A 102 -3.51 -8.91 -15.12
C ILE A 102 -3.79 -9.12 -16.61
N ALA A 103 -4.57 -8.23 -17.22
CA ALA A 103 -4.86 -8.29 -18.65
C ALA A 103 -3.63 -8.06 -19.53
N THR A 104 -2.75 -7.13 -19.14
CA THR A 104 -1.47 -6.86 -19.82
C THR A 104 -0.52 -8.07 -19.73
N ALA A 105 -0.58 -8.82 -18.63
CA ALA A 105 0.14 -10.09 -18.50
C ALA A 105 -0.47 -11.24 -19.33
N GLY A 106 -1.54 -10.99 -20.10
CA GLY A 106 -2.24 -11.98 -20.90
C GLY A 106 -3.18 -12.89 -20.12
N CYS A 107 -3.44 -12.59 -18.83
CA CYS A 107 -4.24 -13.41 -17.92
C CYS A 107 -5.65 -12.84 -17.75
N ARG A 108 -6.64 -13.71 -17.49
CA ARG A 108 -8.05 -13.35 -17.27
C ARG A 108 -8.50 -13.55 -15.83
N SER A 109 -7.70 -14.23 -15.02
CA SER A 109 -7.98 -14.55 -13.63
C SER A 109 -6.70 -14.57 -12.81
N ILE A 110 -6.85 -14.61 -11.48
CA ILE A 110 -5.73 -14.80 -10.55
C ILE A 110 -5.12 -16.19 -10.74
N ASP A 111 -5.91 -17.22 -11.00
CA ASP A 111 -5.42 -18.58 -11.25
C ASP A 111 -4.55 -18.66 -12.52
N GLU A 112 -4.98 -17.97 -13.59
CA GLU A 112 -4.15 -17.83 -14.78
C GLU A 112 -2.86 -17.06 -14.48
N LEU A 113 -2.94 -15.98 -13.69
CA LEU A 113 -1.77 -15.21 -13.28
C LEU A 113 -0.76 -16.09 -12.50
N HIS A 114 -1.24 -16.95 -11.58
CA HIS A 114 -0.39 -17.87 -10.83
C HIS A 114 0.36 -18.87 -11.72
N THR A 115 -0.24 -19.28 -12.82
CA THR A 115 0.29 -20.34 -13.68
C THR A 115 1.05 -19.84 -14.91
N GLN A 116 0.76 -18.64 -15.37
CA GLN A 116 1.27 -18.12 -16.66
C GLN A 116 2.15 -16.88 -16.51
N ALA A 117 2.04 -16.12 -15.38
CA ALA A 117 2.86 -14.93 -15.22
C ALA A 117 4.34 -15.29 -15.06
N VAL A 118 5.18 -14.58 -15.81
CA VAL A 118 6.63 -14.66 -15.70
C VAL A 118 7.15 -13.37 -15.09
N LEU A 119 7.84 -13.48 -13.96
CA LEU A 119 8.50 -12.35 -13.33
C LEU A 119 9.95 -12.28 -13.77
N GLU A 120 10.34 -11.15 -14.32
CA GLU A 120 11.71 -10.89 -14.75
C GLU A 120 12.37 -9.82 -13.88
N LYS A 121 13.62 -10.07 -13.51
CA LYS A 121 14.41 -9.09 -12.77
C LYS A 121 15.02 -8.08 -13.74
N GLN A 122 14.62 -6.84 -13.63
CA GLN A 122 15.21 -5.76 -14.40
C GLN A 122 16.56 -5.29 -13.81
N SER A 123 17.48 -4.92 -14.70
CA SER A 123 18.68 -4.22 -14.29
C SER A 123 18.37 -2.75 -13.92
N PRO A 124 19.22 -2.08 -13.12
CA PRO A 124 19.04 -0.64 -12.83
C PRO A 124 19.07 0.22 -14.11
N THR A 125 19.72 -0.21 -15.16
CA THR A 125 19.74 0.48 -16.45
C THR A 125 18.39 0.32 -17.15
N ALA A 126 17.86 -0.91 -17.26
CA ALA A 126 16.55 -1.16 -17.86
C ALA A 126 15.42 -0.44 -17.10
N LEU A 127 15.53 -0.35 -15.78
CA LEU A 127 14.56 0.41 -14.97
C LEU A 127 14.60 1.90 -15.33
N ARG A 128 15.76 2.49 -15.53
CA ARG A 128 15.89 3.89 -15.98
C ARG A 128 15.39 4.10 -17.40
N ASP A 129 15.63 3.12 -18.27
CA ASP A 129 15.16 3.16 -19.66
C ASP A 129 13.65 2.96 -19.78
N SER A 130 12.97 2.40 -18.77
CA SER A 130 11.52 2.28 -18.71
C SER A 130 10.83 3.51 -18.12
N ASP A 131 11.59 4.48 -17.63
CA ASP A 131 11.07 5.74 -17.10
C ASP A 131 10.62 6.67 -18.25
N ILE A 132 9.94 7.74 -17.90
CA ILE A 132 9.40 8.69 -18.88
C ILE A 132 10.56 9.35 -19.63
N HIS A 133 10.84 8.84 -20.86
CA HIS A 133 11.86 9.44 -21.72
C HIS A 133 11.35 10.76 -22.29
N ASP A 134 12.20 11.78 -22.28
CA ASP A 134 12.01 13.08 -22.95
C ASP A 134 10.80 13.91 -22.50
N MET A 135 10.13 13.53 -21.42
CA MET A 135 9.07 14.35 -20.83
C MET A 135 9.38 14.66 -19.37
N VAL A 136 9.34 15.92 -19.04
CA VAL A 136 9.29 16.36 -17.64
C VAL A 136 7.84 16.26 -17.19
N PRO A 137 7.51 15.54 -16.11
CA PRO A 137 6.14 15.54 -15.56
C PRO A 137 5.75 16.99 -15.29
N ALA A 138 4.74 17.47 -16.00
CA ALA A 138 4.21 18.79 -15.74
C ALA A 138 3.48 18.73 -14.40
N ASN A 139 4.10 19.18 -13.33
CA ASN A 139 3.39 19.72 -12.18
C ASN A 139 2.70 20.99 -12.67
N ILE A 140 1.59 20.84 -13.36
CA ILE A 140 0.75 21.97 -13.71
C ILE A 140 0.06 22.35 -12.41
N ASP A 141 0.62 23.30 -11.67
CA ASP A 141 -0.16 24.10 -10.74
C ASP A 141 -1.30 24.72 -11.55
N GLN A 142 -2.53 24.28 -11.30
CA GLN A 142 -3.74 24.83 -11.91
C GLN A 142 -4.02 26.22 -11.31
N GLN A 143 -3.08 27.14 -11.42
CA GLN A 143 -3.24 28.55 -11.08
C GLN A 143 -2.86 29.45 -12.25
N ILE A 144 -3.36 29.15 -13.44
CA ILE A 144 -3.45 30.19 -14.49
C ILE A 144 -4.65 29.82 -15.35
N LEU A 145 -5.84 30.27 -14.94
CA LEU A 145 -6.90 30.82 -15.80
C LEU A 145 -7.92 31.52 -14.91
#